data_494a08ccc8b1c83a9c3db6f014adf6ee
#
_entry.id   494a08ccc8b1c83a9c3db6f014adf6ee
#
_cell.length_a   1.000
_cell.length_b   1.000
_cell.length_c   1.000
_cell.angle_alpha   90.00
_cell.angle_beta   90.00
_cell.angle_gamma   90.00
#
_symmetry.space_group_name_H-M   'P 1'
#
loop_
_entity.id
_entity.type
_entity.pdbx_description
1 polymer ?
#
loop_
_entity_poly.entity_id
_entity_poly.type
_entity_poly.pdbx_seq_one_letter_code
_entity_poly.pdbx_strand_id
1 'polypeptide(L)'
;RTQFDRHRRQFFSQLDQAQSEAKRVKEALIAEAEALSSSVDWSRTSGAYRELMNRWKAAPRASRKEDDALWARFRAAQQVFFDARRAKDEATDAEYRENLVAKEAILVDAEAILPVTDIERAKAQLRLIQDRWEEVGRVPSSDLHRIEGRLRAVEAAVREAEEKEWRRTNPETRARAAGMVGQLEEQIAQLERSLADAEAKGD
;
A
#
# COMPACT_ATOMS: atom_id res chain seq x y z
N ARG A 1 -66.92 -37.48 -7.91
CA ARG A 1 -66.60 -36.25 -7.10
C ARG A 1 -65.55 -36.54 -5.98
N THR A 2 -65.75 -37.59 -5.19
CA THR A 2 -64.89 -37.92 -4.02
C THR A 2 -63.42 -38.23 -4.39
N GLN A 3 -63.13 -38.85 -5.54
CA GLN A 3 -61.76 -39.20 -5.93
C GLN A 3 -60.94 -37.96 -6.38
N PHE A 4 -61.57 -37.06 -7.12
CA PHE A 4 -60.98 -35.78 -7.52
C PHE A 4 -60.64 -34.89 -6.31
N ASP A 5 -61.55 -34.79 -5.33
CA ASP A 5 -61.33 -34.02 -4.12
C ASP A 5 -60.22 -34.60 -3.23
N ARG A 6 -60.01 -35.94 -3.30
CA ARG A 6 -58.89 -36.59 -2.60
C ARG A 6 -57.55 -36.25 -3.25
N HIS A 7 -57.46 -36.34 -4.59
CA HIS A 7 -56.23 -35.98 -5.32
C HIS A 7 -55.88 -34.50 -5.16
N ARG A 8 -56.88 -33.62 -5.22
CA ARG A 8 -56.71 -32.20 -4.98
C ARG A 8 -56.15 -31.92 -3.57
N ARG A 9 -56.70 -32.51 -2.54
CA ARG A 9 -56.22 -32.39 -1.15
C ARG A 9 -54.79 -32.92 -1.00
N GLN A 10 -54.47 -34.06 -1.60
CA GLN A 10 -53.10 -34.60 -1.57
C GLN A 10 -52.10 -33.66 -2.27
N PHE A 11 -52.47 -33.14 -3.42
CA PHE A 11 -51.62 -32.18 -4.14
C PHE A 11 -51.33 -30.92 -3.32
N PHE A 12 -52.36 -30.30 -2.73
CA PHE A 12 -52.17 -29.13 -1.89
C PHE A 12 -51.35 -29.44 -0.62
N SER A 13 -51.58 -30.59 0.01
CA SER A 13 -50.78 -31.02 1.16
C SER A 13 -49.32 -31.24 0.80
N GLN A 14 -49.01 -31.83 -0.34
CA GLN A 14 -47.64 -31.99 -0.84
C GLN A 14 -46.98 -30.63 -1.18
N LEU A 15 -47.74 -29.72 -1.77
CA LEU A 15 -47.27 -28.37 -2.07
C LEU A 15 -46.94 -27.60 -0.77
N ASP A 16 -47.84 -27.66 0.22
CA ASP A 16 -47.62 -27.00 1.52
C ASP A 16 -46.40 -27.58 2.24
N GLN A 17 -46.20 -28.91 2.21
CA GLN A 17 -45.01 -29.56 2.76
C GLN A 17 -43.73 -29.11 2.04
N ALA A 18 -43.73 -29.07 0.71
CA ALA A 18 -42.59 -28.62 -0.08
C ALA A 18 -42.23 -27.15 0.19
N GLN A 19 -43.23 -26.28 0.30
CA GLN A 19 -43.05 -24.89 0.63
C GLN A 19 -42.51 -24.69 2.06
N SER A 20 -43.03 -25.48 3.02
CA SER A 20 -42.55 -25.46 4.40
C SER A 20 -41.09 -25.90 4.52
N GLU A 21 -40.71 -26.95 3.79
CA GLU A 21 -39.31 -27.41 3.78
C GLU A 21 -38.38 -26.39 3.10
N ALA A 22 -38.81 -25.81 1.98
CA ALA A 22 -38.08 -24.72 1.33
C ALA A 22 -37.84 -23.53 2.25
N LYS A 23 -38.84 -23.16 3.03
CA LYS A 23 -38.74 -22.10 4.06
C LYS A 23 -37.70 -22.45 5.11
N ARG A 24 -37.75 -23.68 5.66
CA ARG A 24 -36.77 -24.12 6.69
C ARG A 24 -35.34 -24.08 6.17
N VAL A 25 -35.09 -24.54 4.94
CA VAL A 25 -33.77 -24.48 4.30
C VAL A 25 -33.28 -23.02 4.21
N LYS A 26 -34.13 -22.11 3.75
CA LYS A 26 -33.76 -20.69 3.63
C LYS A 26 -33.57 -19.99 4.97
N GLU A 27 -34.40 -20.33 5.97
CA GLU A 27 -34.22 -19.81 7.34
C GLU A 27 -32.89 -20.25 7.95
N ALA A 28 -32.43 -21.48 7.69
CA ALA A 28 -31.11 -21.93 8.10
C ALA A 28 -29.98 -21.13 7.44
N LEU A 29 -30.10 -20.84 6.13
CA LEU A 29 -29.14 -20.00 5.42
C LEU A 29 -29.13 -18.55 5.94
N ILE A 30 -30.30 -18.03 6.32
CA ILE A 30 -30.40 -16.71 6.95
C ILE A 30 -29.71 -16.70 8.29
N ALA A 31 -29.93 -17.71 9.13
CA ALA A 31 -29.28 -17.80 10.42
C ALA A 31 -27.75 -17.85 10.31
N GLU A 32 -27.22 -18.59 9.32
CA GLU A 32 -25.79 -18.57 9.00
C GLU A 32 -25.32 -17.17 8.56
N ALA A 33 -26.09 -16.50 7.71
CA ALA A 33 -25.76 -15.14 7.23
C ALA A 33 -25.80 -14.11 8.38
N GLU A 34 -26.82 -14.19 9.25
CA GLU A 34 -26.96 -13.33 10.44
C GLU A 34 -25.79 -13.54 11.42
N ALA A 35 -25.35 -14.79 11.63
CA ALA A 35 -24.19 -15.11 12.49
C ALA A 35 -22.87 -14.53 11.93
N LEU A 36 -22.75 -14.39 10.60
CA LEU A 36 -21.57 -13.84 9.95
C LEU A 36 -21.59 -12.32 9.82
N SER A 37 -22.73 -11.67 10.05
CA SER A 37 -22.92 -10.24 9.76
C SER A 37 -22.02 -9.31 10.59
N SER A 38 -21.60 -9.72 11.78
CA SER A 38 -20.71 -8.99 12.68
C SER A 38 -19.24 -9.44 12.62
N SER A 39 -18.89 -10.31 11.69
CA SER A 39 -17.52 -10.81 11.53
C SER A 39 -16.55 -9.71 11.09
N VAL A 40 -15.35 -9.72 11.67
CA VAL A 40 -14.23 -8.85 11.28
C VAL A 40 -13.18 -9.57 10.43
N ASP A 41 -13.36 -10.87 10.17
CA ASP A 41 -12.56 -11.62 9.20
C ASP A 41 -13.09 -11.38 7.77
N TRP A 42 -12.72 -10.24 7.21
CA TRP A 42 -13.26 -9.74 5.93
C TRP A 42 -13.06 -10.70 4.76
N SER A 43 -11.90 -11.33 4.69
CA SER A 43 -11.55 -12.22 3.58
C SER A 43 -12.34 -13.53 3.63
N ARG A 44 -12.26 -14.22 4.75
CA ARG A 44 -12.94 -15.50 4.97
C ARG A 44 -14.46 -15.35 4.88
N THR A 45 -15.00 -14.34 5.55
CA THR A 45 -16.45 -14.10 5.60
C THR A 45 -17.01 -13.68 4.25
N SER A 46 -16.26 -12.92 3.44
CA SER A 46 -16.67 -12.63 2.05
C SER A 46 -16.76 -13.89 1.19
N GLY A 47 -15.87 -14.87 1.42
CA GLY A 47 -15.95 -16.20 0.80
C GLY A 47 -17.17 -16.98 1.27
N ALA A 48 -17.46 -16.96 2.57
CA ALA A 48 -18.63 -17.62 3.14
C ALA A 48 -19.94 -17.05 2.60
N TYR A 49 -20.07 -15.74 2.45
CA TYR A 49 -21.25 -15.13 1.82
C TYR A 49 -21.44 -15.51 0.35
N ARG A 50 -20.35 -15.69 -0.41
CA ARG A 50 -20.46 -16.23 -1.79
C ARG A 50 -21.01 -17.64 -1.80
N GLU A 51 -20.56 -18.49 -0.89
CA GLU A 51 -21.06 -19.85 -0.76
C GLU A 51 -22.52 -19.88 -0.29
N LEU A 52 -22.89 -19.06 0.68
CA LEU A 52 -24.27 -18.91 1.12
C LEU A 52 -25.18 -18.45 -0.04
N MET A 53 -24.72 -17.56 -0.89
CA MET A 53 -25.46 -17.12 -2.08
C MET A 53 -25.65 -18.27 -3.10
N ASN A 54 -24.64 -19.12 -3.30
CA ASN A 54 -24.77 -20.29 -4.18
C ASN A 54 -25.79 -21.28 -3.62
N ARG A 55 -25.72 -21.57 -2.32
CA ARG A 55 -26.68 -22.42 -1.62
C ARG A 55 -28.11 -21.82 -1.66
N TRP A 56 -28.24 -20.52 -1.52
CA TRP A 56 -29.52 -19.81 -1.66
C TRP A 56 -30.14 -19.99 -3.02
N LYS A 57 -29.34 -19.85 -4.10
CA LYS A 57 -29.80 -20.04 -5.47
C LYS A 57 -30.20 -21.47 -5.77
N ALA A 58 -29.55 -22.44 -5.15
CA ALA A 58 -29.86 -23.87 -5.29
C ALA A 58 -31.06 -24.32 -4.43
N ALA A 59 -31.40 -23.55 -3.40
CA ALA A 59 -32.51 -23.89 -2.51
C ALA A 59 -33.86 -23.83 -3.18
N PRO A 60 -34.81 -24.74 -2.86
CA PRO A 60 -36.16 -24.71 -3.42
C PRO A 60 -36.89 -23.41 -3.05
N ARG A 61 -37.92 -23.08 -3.82
CA ARG A 61 -38.71 -21.88 -3.57
C ARG A 61 -39.86 -22.16 -2.60
N ALA A 62 -40.05 -21.28 -1.63
CA ALA A 62 -41.22 -21.18 -0.80
C ALA A 62 -42.37 -20.48 -1.57
N SER A 63 -43.46 -20.12 -0.89
CA SER A 63 -44.43 -19.23 -1.49
C SER A 63 -43.82 -17.88 -1.86
N ARG A 64 -44.29 -17.23 -2.92
CA ARG A 64 -43.72 -15.96 -3.39
C ARG A 64 -43.56 -14.91 -2.27
N LYS A 65 -44.62 -14.73 -1.49
CA LYS A 65 -44.61 -13.77 -0.38
C LYS A 65 -43.55 -14.10 0.69
N GLU A 66 -43.42 -15.38 1.03
CA GLU A 66 -42.42 -15.84 2.00
C GLU A 66 -40.99 -15.75 1.43
N ASP A 67 -40.82 -16.13 0.16
CA ASP A 67 -39.51 -16.01 -0.51
C ASP A 67 -39.01 -14.56 -0.53
N ASP A 68 -39.89 -13.61 -0.84
CA ASP A 68 -39.55 -12.18 -0.86
C ASP A 68 -39.14 -11.70 0.56
N ALA A 69 -39.84 -12.13 1.59
CA ALA A 69 -39.51 -11.77 2.99
C ALA A 69 -38.20 -12.43 3.46
N LEU A 70 -37.98 -13.70 3.13
CA LEU A 70 -36.75 -14.43 3.45
C LEU A 70 -35.55 -13.81 2.73
N TRP A 71 -35.74 -13.45 1.44
CA TRP A 71 -34.71 -12.77 0.68
C TRP A 71 -34.31 -11.42 1.27
N ALA A 72 -35.31 -10.64 1.71
CA ALA A 72 -35.05 -9.35 2.34
C ALA A 72 -34.21 -9.51 3.61
N ARG A 73 -34.49 -10.52 4.45
CA ARG A 73 -33.70 -10.82 5.65
C ARG A 73 -32.27 -11.27 5.30
N PHE A 74 -32.13 -12.17 4.35
CA PHE A 74 -30.81 -12.62 3.90
C PHE A 74 -29.95 -11.45 3.40
N ARG A 75 -30.56 -10.60 2.56
CA ARG A 75 -29.86 -9.39 2.07
C ARG A 75 -29.53 -8.40 3.16
N ALA A 76 -30.40 -8.22 4.15
CA ALA A 76 -30.13 -7.34 5.26
C ALA A 76 -28.90 -7.78 6.08
N ALA A 77 -28.79 -9.09 6.37
CA ALA A 77 -27.62 -9.64 7.06
C ALA A 77 -26.33 -9.46 6.23
N GLN A 78 -26.40 -9.73 4.93
CA GLN A 78 -25.28 -9.51 4.03
C GLN A 78 -24.86 -8.03 3.96
N GLN A 79 -25.83 -7.12 3.90
CA GLN A 79 -25.61 -5.67 3.82
C GLN A 79 -24.85 -5.15 5.05
N VAL A 80 -25.22 -5.59 6.25
CA VAL A 80 -24.54 -5.21 7.51
C VAL A 80 -23.04 -5.51 7.42
N PHE A 81 -22.67 -6.71 6.97
CA PHE A 81 -21.27 -7.09 6.84
C PHE A 81 -20.53 -6.25 5.78
N PHE A 82 -21.09 -6.11 4.59
CA PHE A 82 -20.42 -5.38 3.51
C PHE A 82 -20.34 -3.87 3.76
N ASP A 83 -21.31 -3.29 4.47
CA ASP A 83 -21.24 -1.88 4.88
C ASP A 83 -20.17 -1.67 5.96
N ALA A 84 -20.08 -2.56 6.94
CA ALA A 84 -19.03 -2.50 7.96
C ALA A 84 -17.62 -2.65 7.33
N ARG A 85 -17.46 -3.56 6.37
CA ARG A 85 -16.23 -3.71 5.60
C ARG A 85 -15.87 -2.44 4.84
N ARG A 86 -16.84 -1.86 4.12
CA ARG A 86 -16.64 -0.61 3.37
C ARG A 86 -16.23 0.54 4.29
N ALA A 87 -16.91 0.70 5.41
CA ALA A 87 -16.58 1.72 6.40
C ALA A 87 -15.15 1.55 6.94
N LYS A 88 -14.70 0.30 7.15
CA LYS A 88 -13.31 0.01 7.54
C LYS A 88 -12.31 0.39 6.44
N ASP A 89 -12.60 0.04 5.20
CA ASP A 89 -11.73 0.36 4.06
C ASP A 89 -11.63 1.89 3.87
N GLU A 90 -12.76 2.62 3.94
CA GLU A 90 -12.84 4.09 3.87
C GLU A 90 -12.06 4.78 5.01
N ALA A 91 -12.16 4.25 6.24
CA ALA A 91 -11.40 4.76 7.37
C ALA A 91 -9.89 4.57 7.20
N THR A 92 -9.47 3.41 6.67
CA THR A 92 -8.06 3.13 6.37
C THR A 92 -7.53 4.03 5.26
N ASP A 93 -8.33 4.27 4.21
CA ASP A 93 -7.97 5.19 3.13
C ASP A 93 -7.87 6.65 3.62
N ALA A 94 -8.74 7.06 4.54
CA ALA A 94 -8.66 8.38 5.16
C ALA A 94 -7.38 8.55 5.99
N GLU A 95 -7.06 7.58 6.84
CA GLU A 95 -5.82 7.54 7.61
C GLU A 95 -4.58 7.64 6.70
N TYR A 96 -4.54 6.87 5.62
CA TYR A 96 -3.41 6.91 4.68
C TYR A 96 -3.24 8.26 3.98
N ARG A 97 -4.35 8.96 3.67
CA ARG A 97 -4.31 10.32 3.11
C ARG A 97 -3.79 11.34 4.14
N GLU A 98 -4.21 11.24 5.39
CA GLU A 98 -3.69 12.07 6.48
C GLU A 98 -2.18 11.83 6.67
N ASN A 99 -1.75 10.59 6.68
CA ASN A 99 -0.34 10.23 6.73
C ASN A 99 0.45 10.78 5.53
N LEU A 100 -0.14 10.79 4.34
CA LEU A 100 0.50 11.38 3.17
C LEU A 100 0.75 12.88 3.36
N VAL A 101 -0.25 13.62 3.84
CA VAL A 101 -0.11 15.06 4.13
C VAL A 101 0.99 15.29 5.18
N ALA A 102 1.02 14.49 6.24
CA ALA A 102 2.05 14.60 7.28
C ALA A 102 3.47 14.31 6.72
N LYS A 103 3.61 13.27 5.90
CA LYS A 103 4.90 12.94 5.24
C LYS A 103 5.33 13.99 4.23
N GLU A 104 4.41 14.58 3.49
CA GLU A 104 4.73 15.69 2.59
C GLU A 104 5.23 16.93 3.34
N ALA A 105 4.68 17.23 4.52
CA ALA A 105 5.20 18.29 5.38
C ALA A 105 6.63 17.97 5.89
N ILE A 106 6.88 16.72 6.27
CA ILE A 106 8.24 16.27 6.68
C ILE A 106 9.22 16.38 5.51
N LEU A 107 8.78 16.10 4.27
CA LEU A 107 9.63 16.27 3.08
C LEU A 107 10.03 17.73 2.83
N VAL A 108 9.15 18.68 3.11
CA VAL A 108 9.50 20.10 3.04
C VAL A 108 10.65 20.44 3.99
N ASP A 109 10.58 19.94 5.24
CA ASP A 109 11.67 20.11 6.21
C ASP A 109 12.96 19.40 5.75
N ALA A 110 12.83 18.21 5.16
CA ALA A 110 13.97 17.45 4.63
C ALA A 110 14.66 18.18 3.46
N GLU A 111 13.89 18.66 2.51
CA GLU A 111 14.40 19.39 1.34
C GLU A 111 15.03 20.73 1.72
N ALA A 112 14.60 21.35 2.83
CA ALA A 112 15.21 22.56 3.37
C ALA A 112 16.65 22.37 3.91
N ILE A 113 17.09 21.12 4.07
CA ILE A 113 18.51 20.82 4.39
C ILE A 113 19.43 21.16 3.20
N LEU A 114 18.89 21.16 1.97
CA LEU A 114 19.66 21.39 0.77
C LEU A 114 19.77 22.89 0.41
N PRO A 115 20.93 23.33 -0.09
CA PRO A 115 22.18 22.60 -0.26
C PRO A 115 22.90 22.35 1.06
N VAL A 116 23.60 21.21 1.18
CA VAL A 116 24.32 20.85 2.41
C VAL A 116 25.56 21.73 2.58
N THR A 117 25.51 22.67 3.53
CA THR A 117 26.61 23.58 3.85
C THR A 117 27.33 23.17 5.15
N ASP A 118 26.63 22.54 6.08
CA ASP A 118 27.13 22.02 7.34
C ASP A 118 26.69 20.56 7.47
N ILE A 119 27.63 19.64 7.35
CA ILE A 119 27.39 18.19 7.29
C ILE A 119 26.88 17.66 8.63
N GLU A 120 27.48 18.08 9.77
CA GLU A 120 27.06 17.57 11.08
C GLU A 120 25.65 18.04 11.44
N ARG A 121 25.33 19.28 11.13
CA ARG A 121 23.98 19.83 11.30
C ARG A 121 22.98 19.12 10.38
N ALA A 122 23.32 18.90 9.11
CA ALA A 122 22.47 18.21 8.14
C ALA A 122 22.18 16.76 8.59
N LYS A 123 23.18 16.03 9.07
CA LYS A 123 23.03 14.67 9.61
C LYS A 123 22.13 14.64 10.85
N ALA A 124 22.30 15.59 11.77
CA ALA A 124 21.45 15.68 12.95
C ALA A 124 20.00 15.97 12.59
N GLN A 125 19.75 16.90 11.66
CA GLN A 125 18.41 17.20 11.16
C GLN A 125 17.79 16.01 10.43
N LEU A 126 18.56 15.32 9.59
CA LEU A 126 18.08 14.15 8.84
C LEU A 126 17.66 13.01 9.77
N ARG A 127 18.36 12.77 10.88
CA ARG A 127 17.95 11.78 11.89
C ARG A 127 16.59 12.11 12.48
N LEU A 128 16.36 13.35 12.90
CA LEU A 128 15.06 13.78 13.44
C LEU A 128 13.94 13.65 12.41
N ILE A 129 14.24 13.89 11.14
CA ILE A 129 13.30 13.71 10.03
C ILE A 129 12.97 12.24 9.83
N GLN A 130 13.97 11.36 9.87
CA GLN A 130 13.77 9.91 9.76
C GLN A 130 12.92 9.36 10.91
N ASP A 131 13.18 9.77 12.14
CA ASP A 131 12.38 9.39 13.32
C ASP A 131 10.89 9.80 13.12
N ARG A 132 10.65 11.05 12.75
CA ARG A 132 9.30 11.56 12.45
C ARG A 132 8.66 10.82 11.26
N TRP A 133 9.43 10.45 10.26
CA TRP A 133 8.95 9.73 9.08
C TRP A 133 8.42 8.34 9.43
N GLU A 134 9.12 7.64 10.32
CA GLU A 134 8.73 6.31 10.78
C GLU A 134 7.45 6.34 11.65
N GLU A 135 7.29 7.37 12.47
CA GLU A 135 6.10 7.54 13.33
C GLU A 135 4.80 7.74 12.55
N VAL A 136 4.83 8.36 11.38
CA VAL A 136 3.62 8.71 10.61
C VAL A 136 2.89 7.49 10.02
N GLY A 137 3.52 6.36 9.84
CA GLY A 137 2.85 5.17 9.35
C GLY A 137 2.69 5.12 7.82
N ARG A 138 1.68 4.35 7.35
CA ARG A 138 1.49 4.02 5.93
C ARG A 138 0.79 5.14 5.17
N VAL A 139 1.07 5.21 3.86
CA VAL A 139 0.46 6.13 2.89
C VAL A 139 -0.18 5.33 1.75
N PRO A 140 -1.02 5.96 0.89
CA PRO A 140 -1.53 5.30 -0.30
C PRO A 140 -0.41 4.75 -1.17
N SER A 141 -0.60 3.54 -1.69
CA SER A 141 0.43 2.85 -2.51
C SER A 141 0.79 3.61 -3.79
N SER A 142 -0.15 4.39 -4.33
CA SER A 142 0.07 5.27 -5.48
C SER A 142 1.14 6.34 -5.24
N ASP A 143 1.28 6.81 -4.00
CA ASP A 143 2.16 7.91 -3.63
C ASP A 143 3.48 7.45 -3.03
N LEU A 144 3.55 6.20 -2.57
CA LEU A 144 4.69 5.65 -1.84
C LEU A 144 6.02 5.89 -2.57
N HIS A 145 6.14 5.50 -3.84
CA HIS A 145 7.37 5.66 -4.60
C HIS A 145 7.79 7.11 -4.77
N ARG A 146 6.83 8.02 -4.96
CA ARG A 146 7.07 9.44 -5.12
C ARG A 146 7.69 10.05 -3.87
N ILE A 147 7.05 9.83 -2.72
CA ILE A 147 7.51 10.44 -1.46
C ILE A 147 8.80 9.82 -0.93
N GLU A 148 8.96 8.49 -1.01
CA GLU A 148 10.20 7.82 -0.66
C GLU A 148 11.37 8.21 -1.57
N GLY A 149 11.10 8.42 -2.86
CA GLY A 149 12.09 8.90 -3.81
C GLY A 149 12.63 10.29 -3.43
N ARG A 150 11.76 11.19 -2.98
CA ARG A 150 12.15 12.54 -2.50
C ARG A 150 13.02 12.47 -1.25
N LEU A 151 12.64 11.66 -0.26
CA LEU A 151 13.45 11.49 0.95
C LEU A 151 14.82 10.90 0.63
N ARG A 152 14.86 9.83 -0.18
CA ARG A 152 16.13 9.23 -0.63
C ARG A 152 17.04 10.20 -1.38
N ALA A 153 16.48 11.16 -2.12
CA ALA A 153 17.28 12.18 -2.80
C ALA A 153 17.99 13.10 -1.81
N VAL A 154 17.32 13.48 -0.72
CA VAL A 154 17.94 14.27 0.37
C VAL A 154 19.01 13.46 1.09
N GLU A 155 18.73 12.21 1.44
CA GLU A 155 19.69 11.29 2.06
C GLU A 155 20.93 11.10 1.20
N ALA A 156 20.75 10.95 -0.11
CA ALA A 156 21.86 10.83 -1.05
C ALA A 156 22.71 12.10 -1.12
N ALA A 157 22.06 13.28 -1.11
CA ALA A 157 22.76 14.55 -1.14
C ALA A 157 23.61 14.79 0.14
N VAL A 158 23.09 14.43 1.30
CA VAL A 158 23.84 14.50 2.57
C VAL A 158 25.03 13.54 2.55
N ARG A 159 24.84 12.32 2.09
CA ARG A 159 25.92 11.32 1.95
C ARG A 159 26.98 11.75 0.97
N GLU A 160 26.59 12.31 -0.16
CA GLU A 160 27.53 12.83 -1.17
C GLU A 160 28.37 14.00 -0.61
N ALA A 161 27.74 14.90 0.15
CA ALA A 161 28.45 15.98 0.80
C ALA A 161 29.46 15.47 1.82
N GLU A 162 29.11 14.48 2.64
CA GLU A 162 30.01 13.82 3.60
C GLU A 162 31.18 13.14 2.89
N GLU A 163 30.92 12.43 1.79
CA GLU A 163 31.97 11.75 1.01
C GLU A 163 32.94 12.77 0.36
N LYS A 164 32.43 13.88 -0.18
CA LYS A 164 33.26 14.96 -0.73
C LYS A 164 34.17 15.57 0.35
N GLU A 165 33.64 15.83 1.52
CA GLU A 165 34.43 16.40 2.64
C GLU A 165 35.49 15.41 3.12
N TRP A 166 35.13 14.11 3.24
CA TRP A 166 36.08 13.07 3.62
C TRP A 166 37.23 12.96 2.61
N ARG A 167 36.96 12.98 1.32
CA ARG A 167 38.00 12.97 0.26
C ARG A 167 38.87 14.20 0.35
N ARG A 168 38.33 15.37 0.68
CA ARG A 168 39.04 16.62 0.83
C ARG A 168 39.96 16.62 2.04
N THR A 169 39.54 16.02 3.14
CA THR A 169 40.25 16.05 4.45
C THR A 169 41.15 14.86 4.65
N ASN A 170 40.98 13.75 3.92
CA ASN A 170 41.79 12.55 4.10
C ASN A 170 43.24 12.80 3.68
N PRO A 171 44.22 12.59 4.60
CA PRO A 171 45.64 12.88 4.33
C PRO A 171 46.23 12.05 3.19
N GLU A 172 45.82 10.75 3.09
CA GLU A 172 46.29 9.86 2.04
C GLU A 172 45.81 10.29 0.64
N THR A 173 44.55 10.72 0.53
CA THR A 173 43.97 11.21 -0.73
C THR A 173 44.65 12.51 -1.15
N ARG A 174 44.94 13.39 -0.19
CA ARG A 174 45.69 14.66 -0.43
C ARG A 174 47.13 14.38 -0.83
N ALA A 175 47.82 13.47 -0.18
CA ALA A 175 49.18 13.08 -0.52
C ALA A 175 49.28 12.45 -1.92
N ARG A 176 48.31 11.60 -2.27
CA ARG A 176 48.24 10.98 -3.62
C ARG A 176 47.95 12.03 -4.70
N ALA A 177 47.03 12.95 -4.44
CA ALA A 177 46.73 14.03 -5.38
C ALA A 177 47.95 14.96 -5.57
N ALA A 178 48.63 15.32 -4.48
CA ALA A 178 49.86 16.13 -4.51
C ALA A 178 50.97 15.42 -5.31
N GLY A 179 51.13 14.09 -5.14
CA GLY A 179 52.08 13.30 -5.91
C GLY A 179 51.76 13.27 -7.40
N MET A 180 50.48 13.14 -7.78
CA MET A 180 50.06 13.20 -9.21
C MET A 180 50.33 14.60 -9.82
N VAL A 181 50.02 15.68 -9.08
CA VAL A 181 50.25 17.04 -9.57
C VAL A 181 51.75 17.23 -9.77
N GLY A 182 52.61 16.83 -8.84
CA GLY A 182 54.06 16.90 -8.98
C GLY A 182 54.58 16.11 -10.21
N GLN A 183 54.07 14.93 -10.47
CA GLN A 183 54.42 14.13 -11.66
C GLN A 183 53.99 14.83 -12.95
N LEU A 184 52.82 15.44 -13.01
CA LEU A 184 52.34 16.17 -14.16
C LEU A 184 53.18 17.43 -14.43
N GLU A 185 53.54 18.18 -13.40
CA GLU A 185 54.39 19.34 -13.47
C GLU A 185 55.77 18.96 -14.01
N GLU A 186 56.34 17.83 -13.55
CA GLU A 186 57.62 17.34 -14.04
C GLU A 186 57.56 16.92 -15.52
N GLN A 187 56.46 16.25 -15.94
CA GLN A 187 56.22 15.93 -17.35
C GLN A 187 56.07 17.17 -18.26
N ILE A 188 55.35 18.19 -17.76
CA ILE A 188 55.20 19.47 -18.49
C ILE A 188 56.58 20.10 -18.65
N ALA A 189 57.34 20.22 -17.57
CA ALA A 189 58.70 20.80 -17.66
C ALA A 189 59.66 20.02 -18.57
N GLN A 190 59.49 18.70 -18.68
CA GLN A 190 60.24 17.85 -19.58
C GLN A 190 59.86 18.09 -21.05
N LEU A 191 58.55 18.19 -21.33
CA LEU A 191 58.03 18.51 -22.67
C LEU A 191 58.43 19.91 -23.12
N GLU A 192 58.38 20.91 -22.25
CA GLU A 192 58.83 22.28 -22.52
C GLU A 192 60.34 22.33 -22.87
N ARG A 193 61.17 21.58 -22.13
CA ARG A 193 62.61 21.45 -22.46
C ARG A 193 62.82 20.78 -23.81
N SER A 194 62.08 19.71 -24.09
CA SER A 194 62.17 18.99 -25.38
C SER A 194 61.73 19.86 -26.56
N LEU A 195 60.72 20.70 -26.34
CA LEU A 195 60.25 21.67 -27.32
C LEU A 195 61.31 22.74 -27.61
N ALA A 196 61.87 23.32 -26.56
CA ALA A 196 62.93 24.32 -26.70
C ALA A 196 64.19 23.77 -27.41
N ASP A 197 64.56 22.50 -27.11
CA ASP A 197 65.67 21.82 -27.77
C ASP A 197 65.36 21.50 -29.26
N ALA A 198 64.11 21.25 -29.61
CA ALA A 198 63.68 21.00 -31.00
C ALA A 198 63.66 22.33 -31.79
N GLU A 199 63.17 23.40 -31.19
CA GLU A 199 63.19 24.73 -31.77
C GLU A 199 64.59 25.23 -31.98
N ALA A 200 65.51 25.00 -31.08
CA ALA A 200 66.94 25.37 -31.24
C ALA A 200 67.68 24.55 -32.29
N LYS A 201 67.18 23.39 -32.67
CA LYS A 201 67.77 22.55 -33.74
C LYS A 201 67.14 22.73 -35.13
N GLY A 202 66.03 23.47 -35.17
CA GLY A 202 65.29 23.75 -36.41
C GLY A 202 65.64 25.04 -37.11
N ASP A 203 66.54 25.84 -36.54
CA ASP A 203 67.18 26.99 -37.16
C ASP A 203 68.58 26.54 -37.68
#